data_ed0b46525b799ec5a0184d9ba39be3fa
#
_entry.id   ed0b46525b799ec5a0184d9ba39be3fa
#
_cell.length_a   1.000
_cell.length_b   1.000
_cell.length_c   1.000
_cell.angle_alpha   90.00
_cell.angle_beta   90.00
_cell.angle_gamma   90.00
#
_symmetry.space_group_name_H-M   'P 1'
#
loop_
_entity.id
_entity.type
_entity.pdbx_description
1 polymer ?
#
loop_
_entity_poly.entity_id
_entity_poly.type
_entity_poly.pdbx_seq_one_letter_code
_entity_poly.pdbx_strand_id
1 'polypeptide(L)'
;DAVLVFDGFTGFTPIQNNVLYRLMGIVSDIYVTVTIDPAEDIYSYHDMQELFAMSKKTVASLMKMAEEKHFEVTEPVVLKNPKADRFREAPVLRFLEQNLFRTRHHSYEKKDEKEIKEGIEILSLPNPRRELQYAAEEIARLVHTGAYRYRDFAIISGAIEEYGSYVPQIMEEFGIPFFLDTTKNILLHPFLEFVRSLLQVIEDNFSEEAMFRYLRCGLSQISEDEIDLLENYVLAAGIRGKKKWEARFIYTTHEVTEEDLEALNELRIRVMEPFLELTAVFRKKGATVRECTTALYQFIVSLQIEQQLKYRENQYKEAKDLAKAKEYAQIYRIVMDILDKMATLLGDEVMDISEYAKVLEAGFEAAKVGVIPGGYDCVMIGDIERTRLDDIKVLFIVGVNDGIVPKSDNRGGIISQLEREELAKNHMELAPTARERVFIQRFYLSIA
;
A
#
# COMPACT_ATOMS: atom_id res chain seq x y z
N ASP A 1 1.64 -33.94 4.56
CA ASP A 1 0.20 -33.77 4.78
C ASP A 1 -0.04 -32.34 5.23
N ALA A 2 -0.16 -31.41 4.28
CA ALA A 2 -0.47 -30.01 4.55
C ALA A 2 -1.93 -29.74 4.15
N VAL A 3 -2.66 -29.01 5.01
CA VAL A 3 -4.00 -28.50 4.74
C VAL A 3 -3.91 -27.01 4.49
N LEU A 4 -4.53 -26.52 3.42
CA LEU A 4 -4.62 -25.11 3.10
C LEU A 4 -6.04 -24.60 3.31
N VAL A 5 -6.15 -23.44 3.96
CA VAL A 5 -7.43 -22.76 4.17
C VAL A 5 -7.34 -21.35 3.60
N PHE A 6 -8.24 -21.03 2.68
CA PHE A 6 -8.40 -19.69 2.11
C PHE A 6 -9.70 -19.10 2.60
N ASP A 7 -9.62 -18.16 3.53
CA ASP A 7 -10.79 -17.52 4.14
C ASP A 7 -10.93 -16.06 3.72
N GLY A 8 -12.15 -15.65 3.37
CA GLY A 8 -12.48 -14.28 3.02
C GLY A 8 -11.90 -13.77 1.68
N PHE A 9 -11.48 -14.65 0.79
CA PHE A 9 -11.06 -14.26 -0.56
C PHE A 9 -12.27 -14.01 -1.45
N THR A 10 -12.31 -12.88 -2.12
CA THR A 10 -13.37 -12.52 -3.08
C THR A 10 -13.08 -13.00 -4.50
N GLY A 11 -11.86 -13.50 -4.74
CA GLY A 11 -11.40 -14.04 -6.02
C GLY A 11 -9.88 -14.22 -6.03
N PHE A 12 -9.37 -14.85 -7.06
CA PHE A 12 -7.94 -15.06 -7.27
C PHE A 12 -7.51 -14.47 -8.61
N THR A 13 -6.36 -13.81 -8.62
CA THR A 13 -5.72 -13.36 -9.85
C THR A 13 -5.24 -14.56 -10.69
N PRO A 14 -4.99 -14.41 -12.00
CA PRO A 14 -4.46 -15.50 -12.82
C PRO A 14 -3.17 -16.11 -12.28
N ILE A 15 -2.29 -15.29 -11.69
CA ILE A 15 -1.05 -15.78 -11.07
C ILE A 15 -1.35 -16.60 -9.81
N GLN A 16 -2.27 -16.12 -8.96
CA GLN A 16 -2.70 -16.86 -7.78
C GLN A 16 -3.37 -18.19 -8.15
N ASN A 17 -4.20 -18.21 -9.20
CA ASN A 17 -4.78 -19.44 -9.73
C ASN A 17 -3.71 -20.43 -10.18
N ASN A 18 -2.65 -19.98 -10.86
CA ASN A 18 -1.53 -20.82 -11.24
C ASN A 18 -0.79 -21.40 -10.02
N VAL A 19 -0.62 -20.61 -8.96
CA VAL A 19 -0.03 -21.10 -7.70
C VAL A 19 -0.94 -22.14 -7.04
N LEU A 20 -2.26 -21.86 -6.93
CA LEU A 20 -3.26 -22.80 -6.41
C LEU A 20 -3.25 -24.12 -7.18
N TYR A 21 -3.24 -24.04 -8.51
CA TYR A 21 -3.16 -25.20 -9.39
C TYR A 21 -1.94 -26.08 -9.10
N ARG A 22 -0.77 -25.48 -8.82
CA ARG A 22 0.44 -26.22 -8.43
C ARG A 22 0.34 -26.79 -7.01
N LEU A 23 -0.23 -26.02 -6.07
CA LEU A 23 -0.41 -26.45 -4.67
C LEU A 23 -1.37 -27.60 -4.56
N MET A 24 -2.42 -27.69 -5.38
CA MET A 24 -3.34 -28.84 -5.45
C MET A 24 -2.61 -30.17 -5.67
N GLY A 25 -1.42 -30.18 -6.31
CA GLY A 25 -0.64 -31.39 -6.49
C GLY A 25 0.26 -31.79 -5.30
N ILE A 26 0.32 -30.99 -4.24
CA ILE A 26 1.29 -31.13 -3.14
C ILE A 26 0.60 -31.31 -1.78
N VAL A 27 -0.61 -30.71 -1.61
CA VAL A 27 -1.33 -30.68 -0.33
C VAL A 27 -2.38 -31.76 -0.27
N SER A 28 -2.78 -32.17 0.96
CA SER A 28 -3.82 -33.16 1.17
C SER A 28 -5.23 -32.59 0.98
N ASP A 29 -5.48 -31.38 1.49
CA ASP A 29 -6.80 -30.78 1.48
C ASP A 29 -6.71 -29.27 1.26
N ILE A 30 -7.73 -28.71 0.57
CA ILE A 30 -7.90 -27.28 0.36
C ILE A 30 -9.33 -26.90 0.74
N TYR A 31 -9.46 -25.96 1.68
CA TYR A 31 -10.72 -25.35 2.07
C TYR A 31 -10.77 -23.91 1.58
N VAL A 32 -11.86 -23.53 0.91
CA VAL A 32 -12.07 -22.16 0.43
C VAL A 32 -13.43 -21.68 0.88
N THR A 33 -13.47 -20.56 1.62
CA THR A 33 -14.75 -19.92 1.96
C THR A 33 -15.10 -18.89 0.90
N VAL A 34 -16.36 -18.81 0.54
CA VAL A 34 -16.91 -17.79 -0.38
C VAL A 34 -18.19 -17.22 0.21
N THR A 35 -18.38 -15.90 0.00
CA THR A 35 -19.60 -15.21 0.41
C THR A 35 -20.62 -15.29 -0.72
N ILE A 36 -21.78 -15.90 -0.43
CA ILE A 36 -22.90 -16.03 -1.38
C ILE A 36 -24.21 -16.10 -0.62
N ASP A 37 -25.32 -15.68 -1.25
CA ASP A 37 -26.65 -15.94 -0.70
C ASP A 37 -26.94 -17.45 -0.74
N PRO A 38 -27.29 -18.06 0.41
CA PRO A 38 -27.61 -19.49 0.47
C PRO A 38 -28.79 -19.94 -0.43
N ALA A 39 -29.58 -19.01 -0.96
CA ALA A 39 -30.66 -19.28 -1.90
C ALA A 39 -30.18 -19.36 -3.36
N GLU A 40 -28.95 -18.93 -3.65
CA GLU A 40 -28.38 -18.99 -4.99
C GLU A 40 -27.58 -20.28 -5.21
N ASP A 41 -27.59 -20.76 -6.45
CA ASP A 41 -26.74 -21.88 -6.87
C ASP A 41 -25.30 -21.40 -7.06
N ILE A 42 -24.40 -21.90 -6.23
CA ILE A 42 -22.97 -21.55 -6.24
C ILE A 42 -22.24 -22.02 -7.51
N TYR A 43 -22.76 -23.04 -8.20
CA TYR A 43 -22.15 -23.61 -9.40
C TYR A 43 -22.67 -22.97 -10.69
N SER A 44 -23.73 -22.17 -10.61
CA SER A 44 -24.39 -21.54 -11.75
C SER A 44 -23.86 -20.10 -11.95
N TYR A 45 -22.75 -19.96 -12.66
CA TYR A 45 -22.21 -18.66 -13.09
C TYR A 45 -22.67 -18.35 -14.52
N HIS A 46 -23.35 -17.23 -14.72
CA HIS A 46 -23.85 -16.82 -16.04
C HIS A 46 -23.21 -15.50 -16.52
N ASP A 47 -23.21 -14.46 -15.69
CA ASP A 47 -22.73 -13.14 -16.07
C ASP A 47 -22.17 -12.38 -14.84
N MET A 48 -21.25 -11.45 -15.11
CA MET A 48 -20.71 -10.51 -14.11
C MET A 48 -21.77 -9.54 -13.54
N GLN A 49 -22.96 -9.47 -14.12
CA GLN A 49 -24.06 -8.64 -13.61
C GLN A 49 -24.72 -9.23 -12.34
N GLU A 50 -24.54 -10.52 -12.09
CA GLU A 50 -25.03 -11.16 -10.89
C GLU A 50 -24.31 -10.61 -9.65
N LEU A 51 -25.04 -10.38 -8.56
CA LEU A 51 -24.46 -9.80 -7.35
C LEU A 51 -23.27 -10.62 -6.81
N PHE A 52 -23.38 -11.95 -6.82
CA PHE A 52 -22.34 -12.87 -6.37
C PHE A 52 -21.48 -13.46 -7.50
N ALA A 53 -21.43 -12.78 -8.65
CA ALA A 53 -20.65 -13.22 -9.80
C ALA A 53 -19.18 -13.53 -9.47
N MET A 54 -18.55 -12.74 -8.60
CA MET A 54 -17.17 -12.97 -8.16
C MET A 54 -17.00 -14.31 -7.43
N SER A 55 -17.88 -14.59 -6.49
CA SER A 55 -17.87 -15.85 -5.73
C SER A 55 -18.14 -17.05 -6.65
N LYS A 56 -19.12 -16.95 -7.54
CA LYS A 56 -19.45 -18.00 -8.51
C LYS A 56 -18.31 -18.24 -9.50
N LYS A 57 -17.69 -17.16 -10.04
CA LYS A 57 -16.52 -17.25 -10.92
C LYS A 57 -15.32 -17.92 -10.22
N THR A 58 -15.10 -17.60 -8.95
CA THR A 58 -14.04 -18.21 -8.14
C THR A 58 -14.28 -19.71 -8.00
N VAL A 59 -15.49 -20.12 -7.64
CA VAL A 59 -15.85 -21.53 -7.52
C VAL A 59 -15.73 -22.26 -8.86
N ALA A 60 -16.24 -21.70 -9.95
CA ALA A 60 -16.11 -22.28 -11.28
C ALA A 60 -14.63 -22.50 -11.68
N SER A 61 -13.74 -21.55 -11.36
CA SER A 61 -12.30 -21.68 -11.60
C SER A 61 -11.67 -22.80 -10.76
N LEU A 62 -12.04 -22.89 -9.48
CA LEU A 62 -11.54 -23.94 -8.57
C LEU A 62 -12.04 -25.32 -9.01
N MET A 63 -13.30 -25.45 -9.39
CA MET A 63 -13.89 -26.69 -9.90
C MET A 63 -13.16 -27.19 -11.15
N LYS A 64 -12.89 -26.28 -12.09
CA LYS A 64 -12.13 -26.62 -13.31
C LYS A 64 -10.72 -27.13 -12.97
N MET A 65 -10.01 -26.45 -12.06
CA MET A 65 -8.68 -26.88 -11.60
C MET A 65 -8.71 -28.24 -10.90
N ALA A 66 -9.74 -28.50 -10.08
CA ALA A 66 -9.92 -29.77 -9.39
C ALA A 66 -10.19 -30.91 -10.37
N GLU A 67 -11.03 -30.68 -11.40
CA GLU A 67 -11.31 -31.65 -12.47
C GLU A 67 -10.04 -32.00 -13.26
N GLU A 68 -9.28 -30.99 -13.68
CA GLU A 68 -8.01 -31.18 -14.42
C GLU A 68 -6.96 -31.96 -13.61
N LYS A 69 -6.98 -31.82 -12.29
CA LYS A 69 -6.05 -32.50 -11.37
C LYS A 69 -6.61 -33.81 -10.79
N HIS A 70 -7.83 -34.18 -11.14
CA HIS A 70 -8.54 -35.34 -10.59
C HIS A 70 -8.68 -35.29 -9.06
N PHE A 71 -8.89 -34.10 -8.51
CA PHE A 71 -9.20 -33.92 -7.08
C PHE A 71 -10.67 -34.24 -6.80
N GLU A 72 -10.91 -34.94 -5.70
CA GLU A 72 -12.27 -35.14 -5.21
C GLU A 72 -12.81 -33.84 -4.58
N VAL A 73 -13.96 -33.41 -5.04
CA VAL A 73 -14.66 -32.23 -4.49
C VAL A 73 -15.78 -32.70 -3.60
N THR A 74 -15.74 -32.29 -2.35
CA THR A 74 -16.79 -32.59 -1.38
C THR A 74 -18.00 -31.67 -1.55
N GLU A 75 -19.16 -32.08 -1.03
CA GLU A 75 -20.34 -31.22 -0.98
C GLU A 75 -20.05 -29.92 -0.22
N PRO A 76 -20.57 -28.78 -0.68
CA PRO A 76 -20.33 -27.50 -0.04
C PRO A 76 -20.98 -27.42 1.34
N VAL A 77 -20.24 -26.93 2.32
CA VAL A 77 -20.76 -26.69 3.67
C VAL A 77 -21.34 -25.29 3.74
N VAL A 78 -22.65 -25.20 3.91
CA VAL A 78 -23.34 -23.91 4.08
C VAL A 78 -23.34 -23.51 5.55
N LEU A 79 -22.60 -22.46 5.88
CA LEU A 79 -22.50 -21.92 7.24
C LEU A 79 -23.76 -21.09 7.56
N LYS A 80 -24.81 -21.75 7.98
CA LYS A 80 -26.06 -21.14 8.47
C LYS A 80 -26.12 -21.26 9.99
N ASN A 81 -25.71 -20.20 10.69
CA ASN A 81 -25.93 -20.17 12.14
C ASN A 81 -26.90 -19.03 12.49
N PRO A 82 -28.17 -19.36 12.79
CA PRO A 82 -29.17 -18.35 13.16
C PRO A 82 -28.82 -17.56 14.42
N LYS A 83 -27.89 -18.06 15.26
CA LYS A 83 -27.43 -17.37 16.47
C LYS A 83 -26.28 -16.40 16.17
N ALA A 84 -25.58 -16.61 15.06
CA ALA A 84 -24.48 -15.75 14.58
C ALA A 84 -24.92 -14.80 13.46
N ASP A 85 -26.24 -14.62 13.26
CA ASP A 85 -26.76 -13.63 12.32
C ASP A 85 -26.41 -12.22 12.80
N ARG A 86 -25.54 -11.55 12.05
CA ARG A 86 -25.04 -10.18 12.36
C ARG A 86 -26.16 -9.14 12.42
N PHE A 87 -27.25 -9.35 11.70
CA PHE A 87 -28.40 -8.45 11.68
C PHE A 87 -29.57 -8.87 12.59
N ARG A 88 -29.32 -9.76 13.56
CA ARG A 88 -30.36 -10.25 14.46
C ARG A 88 -31.09 -9.12 15.19
N GLU A 89 -30.34 -8.12 15.62
CA GLU A 89 -30.85 -6.96 16.37
C GLU A 89 -31.14 -5.74 15.46
N ALA A 90 -30.93 -5.88 14.14
CA ALA A 90 -31.10 -4.80 13.14
C ALA A 90 -31.97 -5.28 11.96
N PRO A 91 -33.29 -5.46 12.15
CA PRO A 91 -34.18 -6.03 11.12
C PRO A 91 -34.26 -5.18 9.85
N VAL A 92 -34.07 -3.85 9.95
CA VAL A 92 -34.03 -2.94 8.80
C VAL A 92 -32.80 -3.22 7.94
N LEU A 93 -31.62 -3.42 8.57
CA LEU A 93 -30.39 -3.75 7.86
C LEU A 93 -30.45 -5.13 7.24
N ARG A 94 -31.06 -6.12 7.94
CA ARG A 94 -31.31 -7.45 7.37
C ARG A 94 -32.17 -7.37 6.11
N PHE A 95 -33.23 -6.57 6.14
CA PHE A 95 -34.08 -6.39 4.96
C PHE A 95 -33.29 -5.71 3.84
N LEU A 96 -32.47 -4.70 4.15
CA LEU A 96 -31.65 -4.02 3.16
C LEU A 96 -30.67 -5.00 2.50
N GLU A 97 -29.93 -5.80 3.28
CA GLU A 97 -28.96 -6.79 2.77
C GLU A 97 -29.65 -7.82 1.85
N GLN A 98 -30.82 -8.32 2.23
CA GLN A 98 -31.58 -9.30 1.44
C GLN A 98 -32.16 -8.75 0.15
N ASN A 99 -32.33 -7.43 0.02
CA ASN A 99 -33.02 -6.82 -1.12
C ASN A 99 -32.13 -5.87 -1.93
N LEU A 100 -31.00 -5.42 -1.39
CA LEU A 100 -30.10 -4.51 -2.07
C LEU A 100 -29.50 -5.16 -3.32
N PHE A 101 -29.62 -4.47 -4.46
CA PHE A 101 -29.14 -4.93 -5.77
C PHE A 101 -29.76 -6.23 -6.29
N ARG A 102 -30.91 -6.64 -5.72
CA ARG A 102 -31.66 -7.78 -6.24
C ARG A 102 -32.58 -7.36 -7.37
N THR A 103 -32.88 -8.31 -8.27
CA THR A 103 -33.77 -8.09 -9.43
C THR A 103 -35.21 -7.84 -9.02
N ARG A 104 -35.66 -8.38 -7.88
CA ARG A 104 -37.00 -8.15 -7.35
C ARG A 104 -36.91 -7.10 -6.25
N HIS A 105 -37.69 -6.04 -6.40
CA HIS A 105 -37.83 -5.00 -5.40
C HIS A 105 -38.95 -5.36 -4.42
N HIS A 106 -38.62 -5.40 -3.15
CA HIS A 106 -39.58 -5.54 -2.07
C HIS A 106 -39.55 -4.26 -1.23
N SER A 107 -40.74 -3.85 -0.74
CA SER A 107 -40.85 -2.73 0.19
C SER A 107 -40.82 -3.26 1.62
N TYR A 108 -40.16 -2.51 2.52
CA TYR A 108 -40.17 -2.84 3.94
C TYR A 108 -41.59 -2.64 4.50
N GLU A 109 -42.21 -3.74 4.99
CA GLU A 109 -43.63 -3.72 5.37
C GLU A 109 -43.91 -3.00 6.69
N LYS A 110 -42.94 -2.99 7.59
CA LYS A 110 -43.07 -2.28 8.86
C LYS A 110 -42.94 -0.78 8.63
N LYS A 111 -44.02 -0.02 8.97
CA LYS A 111 -44.08 1.44 8.79
C LYS A 111 -43.63 2.23 10.02
N ASP A 112 -42.84 1.64 10.92
CA ASP A 112 -42.31 2.38 12.06
C ASP A 112 -41.09 3.19 11.58
N GLU A 113 -41.38 4.51 11.34
CA GLU A 113 -40.36 5.45 10.91
C GLU A 113 -39.22 5.59 11.91
N LYS A 114 -39.49 5.34 13.20
CA LYS A 114 -38.46 5.40 14.23
C LYS A 114 -37.49 4.24 14.10
N GLU A 115 -37.99 3.01 13.92
CA GLU A 115 -37.18 1.83 13.71
C GLU A 115 -36.28 1.98 12.45
N ILE A 116 -36.84 2.56 11.38
CA ILE A 116 -36.07 2.81 10.14
C ILE A 116 -34.97 3.85 10.38
N LYS A 117 -35.27 4.97 11.04
CA LYS A 117 -34.29 6.04 11.32
C LYS A 117 -33.22 5.61 12.31
N GLU A 118 -33.53 4.72 13.24
CA GLU A 118 -32.54 4.13 14.15
C GLU A 118 -31.62 3.11 13.43
N GLY A 119 -32.11 2.49 12.35
CA GLY A 119 -31.34 1.50 11.58
C GLY A 119 -30.54 2.09 10.44
N ILE A 120 -31.08 3.11 9.72
CA ILE A 120 -30.44 3.68 8.51
C ILE A 120 -30.69 5.17 8.47
N GLU A 121 -29.62 5.94 8.30
CA GLU A 121 -29.68 7.39 8.09
C GLU A 121 -28.93 7.74 6.80
N ILE A 122 -29.51 8.61 5.98
CA ILE A 122 -28.90 9.13 4.75
C ILE A 122 -28.80 10.64 4.88
N LEU A 123 -27.60 11.16 4.77
CA LEU A 123 -27.29 12.57 4.95
C LEU A 123 -26.63 13.14 3.69
N SER A 124 -26.94 14.39 3.40
CA SER A 124 -26.24 15.18 2.39
C SER A 124 -25.43 16.27 3.08
N LEU A 125 -24.12 16.21 2.94
CA LEU A 125 -23.18 17.13 3.56
C LEU A 125 -22.35 17.86 2.50
N PRO A 126 -21.85 19.07 2.79
CA PRO A 126 -21.29 19.94 1.74
C PRO A 126 -19.92 19.51 1.21
N ASN A 127 -19.14 18.74 1.97
CA ASN A 127 -17.79 18.32 1.56
C ASN A 127 -17.28 17.15 2.41
N PRO A 128 -16.22 16.44 1.95
CA PRO A 128 -15.63 15.29 2.65
C PRO A 128 -15.21 15.56 4.10
N ARG A 129 -14.67 16.75 4.37
CA ARG A 129 -14.28 17.13 5.73
C ARG A 129 -15.49 17.15 6.67
N ARG A 130 -16.62 17.71 6.23
CA ARG A 130 -17.84 17.77 7.05
C ARG A 130 -18.47 16.39 7.24
N GLU A 131 -18.35 15.50 6.24
CA GLU A 131 -18.79 14.11 6.39
C GLU A 131 -18.03 13.40 7.52
N LEU A 132 -16.69 13.53 7.54
CA LEU A 132 -15.86 12.96 8.62
C LEU A 132 -16.13 13.63 9.97
N GLN A 133 -16.33 14.94 10.01
CA GLN A 133 -16.69 15.64 11.26
C GLN A 133 -18.01 15.13 11.83
N TYR A 134 -19.03 14.97 10.98
CA TYR A 134 -20.30 14.40 11.40
C TYR A 134 -20.14 12.98 11.95
N ALA A 135 -19.39 12.13 11.25
CA ALA A 135 -19.10 10.77 11.73
C ALA A 135 -18.38 10.79 13.09
N ALA A 136 -17.40 11.68 13.28
CA ALA A 136 -16.67 11.81 14.53
C ALA A 136 -17.57 12.35 15.68
N GLU A 137 -18.42 13.35 15.41
CA GLU A 137 -19.42 13.86 16.34
C GLU A 137 -20.35 12.74 16.81
N GLU A 138 -20.85 11.93 15.88
CA GLU A 138 -21.79 10.86 16.17
C GLU A 138 -21.12 9.68 16.91
N ILE A 139 -19.89 9.32 16.54
CA ILE A 139 -19.09 8.32 17.26
C ILE A 139 -18.86 8.78 18.70
N ALA A 140 -18.40 10.01 18.90
CA ALA A 140 -18.18 10.57 20.24
C ALA A 140 -19.47 10.57 21.07
N ARG A 141 -20.61 10.97 20.47
CA ARG A 141 -21.93 10.97 21.10
C ARG A 141 -22.34 9.56 21.54
N LEU A 142 -22.21 8.55 20.65
CA LEU A 142 -22.60 7.17 20.92
C LEU A 142 -21.70 6.50 21.96
N VAL A 143 -20.39 6.70 21.88
CA VAL A 143 -19.45 6.18 22.88
C VAL A 143 -19.73 6.79 24.26
N HIS A 144 -20.10 8.08 24.32
CA HIS A 144 -20.42 8.75 25.57
C HIS A 144 -21.67 8.18 26.27
N THR A 145 -22.57 7.51 25.53
CA THR A 145 -23.69 6.79 26.14
C THR A 145 -23.27 5.57 26.94
N GLY A 146 -22.04 5.07 26.77
CA GLY A 146 -21.52 3.85 27.37
C GLY A 146 -21.99 2.54 26.72
N ALA A 147 -22.83 2.63 25.66
CA ALA A 147 -23.36 1.44 24.96
C ALA A 147 -22.39 0.89 23.89
N TYR A 148 -21.48 1.73 23.43
CA TYR A 148 -20.56 1.42 22.34
C TYR A 148 -19.10 1.67 22.74
N ARG A 149 -18.17 0.94 22.09
CA ARG A 149 -16.73 1.14 22.15
C ARG A 149 -16.23 1.61 20.79
N TYR A 150 -15.06 2.21 20.71
CA TYR A 150 -14.48 2.68 19.44
C TYR A 150 -14.35 1.58 18.38
N ARG A 151 -14.03 0.36 18.78
CA ARG A 151 -13.94 -0.80 17.87
C ARG A 151 -15.28 -1.23 17.25
N ASP A 152 -16.42 -0.77 17.81
CA ASP A 152 -17.75 -1.07 17.28
C ASP A 152 -18.09 -0.23 16.04
N PHE A 153 -17.21 0.73 15.67
CA PHE A 153 -17.42 1.67 14.58
C PHE A 153 -16.44 1.44 13.44
N ALA A 154 -16.93 1.61 12.21
CA ALA A 154 -16.11 1.73 11.03
C ALA A 154 -16.56 2.89 10.14
N ILE A 155 -15.60 3.49 9.41
CA ILE A 155 -15.83 4.48 8.36
C ILE A 155 -15.20 3.94 7.09
N ILE A 156 -15.99 3.74 6.03
CA ILE A 156 -15.49 3.27 4.75
C ILE A 156 -15.82 4.25 3.63
N SER A 157 -14.95 4.29 2.61
CA SER A 157 -15.14 5.13 1.43
C SER A 157 -14.64 4.42 0.16
N GLY A 158 -15.24 4.72 -0.99
CA GLY A 158 -14.69 4.35 -2.30
C GLY A 158 -13.52 5.22 -2.74
N ALA A 159 -13.27 6.36 -2.07
CA ALA A 159 -12.20 7.31 -2.36
C ALA A 159 -11.40 7.67 -1.10
N ILE A 160 -10.96 6.65 -0.35
CA ILE A 160 -10.30 6.84 0.95
C ILE A 160 -9.07 7.77 0.87
N GLU A 161 -8.40 7.86 -0.28
CA GLU A 161 -7.26 8.75 -0.48
C GLU A 161 -7.63 10.23 -0.35
N GLU A 162 -8.85 10.62 -0.74
CA GLU A 162 -9.36 11.99 -0.58
C GLU A 162 -9.69 12.31 0.88
N TYR A 163 -10.20 11.32 1.62
CA TYR A 163 -10.57 11.45 3.03
C TYR A 163 -9.36 11.34 3.96
N GLY A 164 -8.38 10.53 3.58
CA GLY A 164 -7.25 10.15 4.43
C GLY A 164 -6.43 11.32 4.97
N SER A 165 -6.38 12.44 4.23
CA SER A 165 -5.69 13.67 4.68
C SER A 165 -6.41 14.38 5.84
N TYR A 166 -7.73 14.25 5.94
CA TYR A 166 -8.54 14.89 6.99
C TYR A 166 -8.68 14.03 8.27
N VAL A 167 -8.57 12.69 8.11
CA VAL A 167 -8.81 11.74 9.20
C VAL A 167 -7.96 12.02 10.44
N PRO A 168 -6.61 12.15 10.36
CA PRO A 168 -5.81 12.37 11.57
C PRO A 168 -6.25 13.60 12.34
N GLN A 169 -6.39 14.73 11.65
CA GLN A 169 -6.75 15.99 12.28
C GLN A 169 -8.11 15.91 12.99
N ILE A 170 -9.13 15.35 12.31
CA ILE A 170 -10.50 15.30 12.86
C ILE A 170 -10.57 14.31 14.02
N MET A 171 -10.01 13.09 13.86
CA MET A 171 -10.08 12.09 14.92
C MET A 171 -9.31 12.52 16.18
N GLU A 172 -8.16 13.18 16.02
CA GLU A 172 -7.41 13.77 17.14
C GLU A 172 -8.15 14.91 17.83
N GLU A 173 -8.83 15.79 17.07
CA GLU A 173 -9.66 16.88 17.61
C GLU A 173 -10.76 16.35 18.55
N PHE A 174 -11.37 15.21 18.20
CA PHE A 174 -12.39 14.55 19.01
C PHE A 174 -11.85 13.55 20.03
N GLY A 175 -10.52 13.34 20.09
CA GLY A 175 -9.89 12.35 20.97
C GLY A 175 -10.28 10.91 20.64
N ILE A 176 -10.61 10.61 19.39
CA ILE A 176 -11.06 9.30 18.94
C ILE A 176 -9.84 8.47 18.48
N PRO A 177 -9.53 7.34 19.12
CA PRO A 177 -8.52 6.42 18.63
C PRO A 177 -8.98 5.80 17.31
N PHE A 178 -8.13 5.82 16.30
CA PHE A 178 -8.46 5.32 14.97
C PHE A 178 -7.32 4.49 14.35
N PHE A 179 -7.70 3.65 13.42
CA PHE A 179 -6.79 3.00 12.50
C PHE A 179 -7.21 3.34 11.06
N LEU A 180 -6.32 4.00 10.35
CA LEU A 180 -6.52 4.34 8.95
C LEU A 180 -5.85 3.28 8.07
N ASP A 181 -6.67 2.41 7.45
CA ASP A 181 -6.23 1.37 6.52
C ASP A 181 -5.93 1.97 5.15
N THR A 182 -4.84 2.73 5.08
CA THR A 182 -4.30 3.25 3.82
C THR A 182 -2.91 2.68 3.58
N THR A 183 -2.53 2.57 2.32
CA THR A 183 -1.14 2.32 1.96
C THR A 183 -0.43 3.67 1.94
N LYS A 184 0.56 3.84 2.81
CA LYS A 184 1.41 5.04 2.76
C LYS A 184 2.34 4.96 1.57
N ASN A 185 2.43 6.07 0.86
CA ASN A 185 3.46 6.27 -0.13
C ASN A 185 4.80 6.50 0.58
N ILE A 186 5.80 5.73 0.22
CA ILE A 186 7.14 5.79 0.82
C ILE A 186 8.06 6.82 0.15
N LEU A 187 7.60 7.50 -0.89
CA LEU A 187 8.42 8.37 -1.75
C LEU A 187 9.16 9.49 -0.99
N LEU A 188 8.64 9.92 0.14
CA LEU A 188 9.25 10.95 0.99
C LEU A 188 10.12 10.38 2.12
N HIS A 189 10.33 9.06 2.16
CA HIS A 189 11.15 8.46 3.21
C HIS A 189 12.64 8.82 3.02
N PRO A 190 13.37 9.21 4.09
CA PRO A 190 14.78 9.62 3.99
C PRO A 190 15.70 8.59 3.32
N PHE A 191 15.41 7.30 3.46
CA PHE A 191 16.22 6.27 2.80
C PHE A 191 16.05 6.25 1.27
N LEU A 192 14.83 6.52 0.77
CA LEU A 192 14.63 6.64 -0.68
C LEU A 192 15.31 7.90 -1.22
N GLU A 193 15.20 9.00 -0.48
CA GLU A 193 15.88 10.24 -0.81
C GLU A 193 17.41 10.07 -0.82
N PHE A 194 17.94 9.31 0.13
CA PHE A 194 19.35 8.95 0.17
C PHE A 194 19.77 8.20 -1.11
N VAL A 195 19.00 7.20 -1.55
CA VAL A 195 19.32 6.44 -2.78
C VAL A 195 19.21 7.31 -4.03
N ARG A 196 18.18 8.17 -4.11
CA ARG A 196 18.03 9.13 -5.23
C ARG A 196 19.19 10.09 -5.31
N SER A 197 19.49 10.76 -4.21
CA SER A 197 20.58 11.76 -4.16
C SER A 197 21.94 11.12 -4.40
N LEU A 198 22.16 9.90 -3.94
CA LEU A 198 23.36 9.12 -4.23
C LEU A 198 23.58 8.90 -5.74
N LEU A 199 22.53 8.50 -6.46
CA LEU A 199 22.60 8.33 -7.92
C LEU A 199 22.80 9.68 -8.61
N GLN A 200 22.12 10.72 -8.12
CA GLN A 200 22.26 12.08 -8.65
C GLN A 200 23.68 12.62 -8.46
N VAL A 201 24.37 12.32 -7.35
CA VAL A 201 25.79 12.70 -7.17
C VAL A 201 26.64 12.16 -8.32
N ILE A 202 26.43 10.93 -8.76
CA ILE A 202 27.22 10.34 -9.84
C ILE A 202 26.81 10.91 -11.20
N GLU A 203 25.50 11.09 -11.45
CA GLU A 203 24.92 11.64 -12.67
C GLU A 203 25.40 13.07 -12.89
N ASP A 204 25.28 13.94 -11.89
CA ASP A 204 25.66 15.35 -11.90
C ASP A 204 27.17 15.57 -11.66
N ASN A 205 27.96 14.51 -11.78
CA ASN A 205 29.40 14.56 -11.61
C ASN A 205 29.86 15.24 -10.32
N PHE A 206 29.26 14.87 -9.19
CA PHE A 206 29.59 15.41 -7.86
C PHE A 206 29.36 16.92 -7.76
N SER A 207 28.20 17.36 -8.23
CA SER A 207 27.75 18.73 -8.00
C SER A 207 27.58 19.00 -6.51
N GLU A 208 27.76 20.23 -6.11
CA GLU A 208 27.61 20.68 -4.72
C GLU A 208 26.20 20.35 -4.19
N GLU A 209 25.18 20.72 -4.96
CA GLU A 209 23.78 20.50 -4.61
C GLU A 209 23.47 19.01 -4.38
N ALA A 210 23.88 18.11 -5.28
CA ALA A 210 23.66 16.68 -5.15
C ALA A 210 24.40 16.08 -3.94
N MET A 211 25.65 16.50 -3.70
CA MET A 211 26.45 16.03 -2.57
C MET A 211 25.83 16.41 -1.22
N PHE A 212 25.43 17.66 -1.03
CA PHE A 212 24.83 18.07 0.24
C PHE A 212 23.41 17.54 0.43
N ARG A 213 22.66 17.38 -0.66
CA ARG A 213 21.38 16.65 -0.60
C ARG A 213 21.56 15.22 -0.11
N TYR A 214 22.57 14.50 -0.61
CA TYR A 214 22.93 13.16 -0.14
C TYR A 214 23.36 13.16 1.34
N LEU A 215 24.28 14.03 1.73
CA LEU A 215 24.80 14.11 3.10
C LEU A 215 23.71 14.43 4.13
N ARG A 216 22.80 15.37 3.80
CA ARG A 216 21.70 15.82 4.67
C ARG A 216 20.55 14.81 4.81
N CYS A 217 20.56 13.68 4.09
CA CYS A 217 19.63 12.59 4.36
C CYS A 217 19.85 11.91 5.75
N GLY A 218 20.97 12.19 6.40
CA GLY A 218 21.29 11.72 7.74
C GLY A 218 21.61 10.22 7.81
N LEU A 219 22.04 9.62 6.70
CA LEU A 219 22.43 8.21 6.60
C LEU A 219 23.90 8.02 6.17
N SER A 220 24.63 9.10 5.95
CA SER A 220 26.01 9.10 5.49
C SER A 220 27.04 8.85 6.59
N GLN A 221 26.61 8.71 7.87
CA GLN A 221 27.47 8.63 9.05
C GLN A 221 28.34 9.90 9.29
N ILE A 222 27.95 11.02 8.73
CA ILE A 222 28.55 12.33 8.94
C ILE A 222 27.58 13.14 9.80
N SER A 223 28.09 13.81 10.83
CA SER A 223 27.24 14.64 11.70
C SER A 223 26.80 15.94 11.01
N GLU A 224 25.73 16.56 11.50
CA GLU A 224 25.23 17.82 10.93
C GLU A 224 26.27 18.94 11.02
N ASP A 225 27.00 19.03 12.14
CA ASP A 225 28.07 20.02 12.31
C ASP A 225 29.24 19.82 11.30
N GLU A 226 29.61 18.54 11.06
CA GLU A 226 30.61 18.20 10.05
C GLU A 226 30.12 18.53 8.62
N ILE A 227 28.83 18.31 8.34
CA ILE A 227 28.24 18.65 7.04
C ILE A 227 28.26 20.16 6.84
N ASP A 228 27.87 20.94 7.84
CA ASP A 228 27.86 22.40 7.77
C ASP A 228 29.27 22.98 7.56
N LEU A 229 30.26 22.42 8.29
CA LEU A 229 31.67 22.80 8.11
C LEU A 229 32.15 22.51 6.68
N LEU A 230 31.84 21.32 6.17
CA LEU A 230 32.23 20.90 4.83
C LEU A 230 31.54 21.74 3.75
N GLU A 231 30.25 22.06 3.91
CA GLU A 231 29.47 22.86 2.97
C GLU A 231 30.01 24.27 2.87
N ASN A 232 30.27 24.94 4.00
CA ASN A 232 30.86 26.26 4.05
C ASN A 232 32.22 26.30 3.32
N TYR A 233 33.05 25.27 3.54
CA TYR A 233 34.34 25.19 2.86
C TYR A 233 34.18 24.95 1.36
N VAL A 234 33.35 24.00 0.95
CA VAL A 234 33.12 23.63 -0.45
C VAL A 234 32.59 24.83 -1.25
N LEU A 235 31.66 25.59 -0.64
CA LEU A 235 31.15 26.86 -1.22
C LEU A 235 32.25 27.91 -1.39
N ALA A 236 33.02 28.20 -0.35
CA ALA A 236 34.09 29.20 -0.32
C ALA A 236 35.21 28.84 -1.30
N ALA A 237 35.63 27.58 -1.36
CA ALA A 237 36.70 27.10 -2.24
C ALA A 237 36.23 26.78 -3.67
N GLY A 238 34.91 26.82 -3.94
CA GLY A 238 34.34 26.51 -5.25
C GLY A 238 34.64 25.09 -5.72
N ILE A 239 34.48 24.10 -4.79
CA ILE A 239 34.72 22.70 -5.07
C ILE A 239 33.53 22.14 -5.89
N ARG A 240 33.76 21.80 -7.15
CA ARG A 240 32.75 21.22 -8.06
C ARG A 240 33.36 20.12 -8.91
N GLY A 241 32.67 19.02 -9.03
CA GLY A 241 33.05 17.88 -9.86
C GLY A 241 34.01 16.91 -9.17
N LYS A 242 33.92 15.62 -9.55
CA LYS A 242 34.63 14.51 -8.96
C LYS A 242 36.12 14.79 -8.73
N LYS A 243 36.80 15.34 -9.75
CA LYS A 243 38.26 15.61 -9.66
C LYS A 243 38.65 16.53 -8.50
N LYS A 244 37.80 17.55 -8.19
CA LYS A 244 38.07 18.47 -7.10
C LYS A 244 37.75 17.83 -5.74
N TRP A 245 36.73 16.99 -5.67
CA TRP A 245 36.41 16.21 -4.48
C TRP A 245 37.46 15.14 -4.15
N GLU A 246 38.10 14.54 -5.16
CA GLU A 246 39.18 13.58 -4.98
C GLU A 246 40.51 14.28 -4.61
N ALA A 247 40.71 15.50 -5.05
CA ALA A 247 41.92 16.24 -4.74
C ALA A 247 41.96 16.69 -3.27
N ARG A 248 43.18 16.79 -2.73
CA ARG A 248 43.37 17.35 -1.37
C ARG A 248 42.88 18.81 -1.38
N PHE A 249 42.14 19.19 -0.36
CA PHE A 249 41.74 20.56 -0.10
C PHE A 249 42.94 21.36 0.37
N ILE A 250 43.20 22.47 -0.28
CA ILE A 250 44.39 23.30 -0.04
C ILE A 250 44.05 24.80 0.12
N TYR A 251 42.78 25.18 -0.07
CA TYR A 251 42.35 26.57 -0.03
C TYR A 251 42.21 27.02 1.43
N THR A 252 42.98 28.04 1.81
CA THR A 252 42.93 28.68 3.15
C THR A 252 42.17 30.00 3.05
N THR A 253 41.41 30.34 4.07
CA THR A 253 40.73 31.62 4.26
C THR A 253 41.12 32.23 5.59
N HIS A 254 40.67 33.44 5.88
CA HIS A 254 40.83 34.00 7.23
C HIS A 254 40.11 33.21 8.31
N GLU A 255 39.15 32.39 7.92
CA GLU A 255 38.29 31.55 8.81
C GLU A 255 38.71 30.08 8.86
N VAL A 256 39.56 29.61 7.93
CA VAL A 256 40.02 28.23 7.82
C VAL A 256 41.50 28.15 7.99
N THR A 257 41.93 27.59 9.12
CA THR A 257 43.38 27.40 9.49
C THR A 257 43.95 26.16 8.79
N GLU A 258 45.25 25.92 8.96
CA GLU A 258 45.89 24.68 8.48
C GLU A 258 45.38 23.42 9.25
N GLU A 259 45.07 23.59 10.53
CA GLU A 259 44.49 22.49 11.36
C GLU A 259 43.08 22.16 10.90
N ASP A 260 42.26 23.15 10.56
CA ASP A 260 40.93 22.96 10.00
C ASP A 260 40.98 22.25 8.61
N LEU A 261 42.02 22.54 7.82
CA LEU A 261 42.23 21.87 6.53
C LEU A 261 42.54 20.39 6.65
N GLU A 262 43.27 19.96 7.69
CA GLU A 262 43.51 18.53 7.94
C GLU A 262 42.19 17.84 8.30
N ALA A 263 41.42 18.39 9.23
CA ALA A 263 40.12 17.86 9.61
C ALA A 263 39.15 17.80 8.42
N LEU A 264 39.11 18.85 7.58
CA LEU A 264 38.32 18.86 6.35
C LEU A 264 38.76 17.82 5.33
N ASN A 265 40.07 17.54 5.23
CA ASN A 265 40.58 16.49 4.36
C ASN A 265 40.27 15.08 4.87
N GLU A 266 40.31 14.86 6.17
CA GLU A 266 39.85 13.59 6.78
C GLU A 266 38.35 13.38 6.51
N LEU A 267 37.56 14.43 6.71
CA LEU A 267 36.13 14.39 6.43
C LEU A 267 35.85 14.13 4.94
N ARG A 268 36.57 14.81 4.04
CA ARG A 268 36.51 14.56 2.60
C ARG A 268 36.78 13.11 2.24
N ILE A 269 37.79 12.48 2.85
CA ILE A 269 38.13 11.08 2.61
C ILE A 269 36.97 10.20 3.06
N ARG A 270 36.44 10.39 4.26
CA ARG A 270 35.29 9.64 4.80
C ARG A 270 34.07 9.76 3.89
N VAL A 271 33.83 10.93 3.32
CA VAL A 271 32.70 11.16 2.39
C VAL A 271 32.94 10.49 1.04
N MET A 272 34.18 10.55 0.50
CA MET A 272 34.49 10.09 -0.85
C MET A 272 34.78 8.60 -0.99
N GLU A 273 35.32 7.99 0.06
CA GLU A 273 35.75 6.58 0.05
C GLU A 273 34.64 5.61 -0.39
N PRO A 274 33.38 5.70 0.13
CA PRO A 274 32.30 4.83 -0.30
C PRO A 274 31.96 4.98 -1.80
N PHE A 275 32.15 6.17 -2.39
CA PHE A 275 31.83 6.44 -3.79
C PHE A 275 32.83 5.84 -4.79
N LEU A 276 34.00 5.40 -4.36
CA LEU A 276 35.05 4.95 -5.29
C LEU A 276 34.60 3.78 -6.15
N GLU A 277 34.13 2.71 -5.51
CA GLU A 277 33.67 1.48 -6.20
C GLU A 277 32.38 1.74 -6.95
N LEU A 278 31.41 2.37 -6.32
CA LEU A 278 30.13 2.67 -6.92
C LEU A 278 30.28 3.46 -8.22
N THR A 279 31.06 4.54 -8.18
CA THR A 279 31.29 5.40 -9.36
C THR A 279 32.06 4.65 -10.47
N ALA A 280 32.98 3.78 -10.11
CA ALA A 280 33.73 2.99 -11.09
C ALA A 280 32.80 2.08 -11.90
N VAL A 281 31.79 1.45 -11.23
CA VAL A 281 30.82 0.59 -11.90
C VAL A 281 29.86 1.39 -12.76
N PHE A 282 29.24 2.44 -12.22
CA PHE A 282 28.26 3.24 -12.97
C PHE A 282 28.87 4.02 -14.16
N ARG A 283 30.17 4.28 -14.15
CA ARG A 283 30.90 4.91 -15.27
C ARG A 283 31.56 3.91 -16.22
N LYS A 284 31.48 2.62 -15.92
CA LYS A 284 32.00 1.56 -16.81
C LYS A 284 31.11 1.49 -18.05
N LYS A 285 31.73 1.59 -19.23
CA LYS A 285 31.00 1.44 -20.50
C LYS A 285 30.45 0.02 -20.63
N GLY A 286 29.15 -0.11 -20.81
CA GLY A 286 28.47 -1.40 -20.91
C GLY A 286 28.26 -2.10 -19.55
N ALA A 287 28.20 -1.36 -18.44
CA ALA A 287 27.81 -1.92 -17.17
C ALA A 287 26.38 -2.43 -17.25
N THR A 288 26.16 -3.64 -16.72
CA THR A 288 24.83 -4.25 -16.67
C THR A 288 24.07 -3.77 -15.46
N VAL A 289 22.73 -3.83 -15.51
CA VAL A 289 21.85 -3.52 -14.36
C VAL A 289 22.26 -4.34 -13.14
N ARG A 290 22.63 -5.61 -13.30
CA ARG A 290 23.11 -6.47 -12.22
C ARG A 290 24.37 -5.93 -11.55
N GLU A 291 25.37 -5.50 -12.35
CA GLU A 291 26.61 -4.91 -11.82
C GLU A 291 26.30 -3.62 -11.04
N CYS A 292 25.48 -2.73 -11.61
CA CYS A 292 25.08 -1.48 -10.98
C CYS A 292 24.31 -1.70 -9.67
N THR A 293 23.33 -2.63 -9.69
CA THR A 293 22.53 -2.98 -8.51
C THR A 293 23.38 -3.60 -7.42
N THR A 294 24.34 -4.47 -7.79
CA THR A 294 25.27 -5.07 -6.82
C THR A 294 26.16 -4.00 -6.17
N ALA A 295 26.69 -3.07 -6.95
CA ALA A 295 27.50 -1.97 -6.41
C ALA A 295 26.69 -1.05 -5.50
N LEU A 296 25.44 -0.73 -5.85
CA LEU A 296 24.52 0.05 -5.01
C LEU A 296 24.22 -0.68 -3.70
N TYR A 297 23.93 -1.98 -3.75
CA TYR A 297 23.73 -2.80 -2.56
C TYR A 297 24.95 -2.80 -1.64
N GLN A 298 26.16 -3.00 -2.21
CA GLN A 298 27.42 -2.98 -1.44
C GLN A 298 27.65 -1.61 -0.77
N PHE A 299 27.33 -0.52 -1.44
CA PHE A 299 27.38 0.82 -0.89
C PHE A 299 26.43 0.97 0.31
N ILE A 300 25.18 0.52 0.19
CA ILE A 300 24.18 0.55 1.27
C ILE A 300 24.66 -0.26 2.48
N VAL A 301 25.24 -1.43 2.23
CA VAL A 301 25.77 -2.31 3.29
C VAL A 301 27.01 -1.70 3.96
N SER A 302 27.95 -1.10 3.21
CA SER A 302 29.16 -0.49 3.76
C SER A 302 28.86 0.63 4.76
N LEU A 303 27.78 1.38 4.56
CA LEU A 303 27.30 2.42 5.48
C LEU A 303 26.39 1.89 6.59
N GLN A 304 26.20 0.57 6.68
CA GLN A 304 25.37 -0.06 7.71
C GLN A 304 23.95 0.52 7.81
N ILE A 305 23.34 0.85 6.65
CA ILE A 305 22.04 1.52 6.57
C ILE A 305 20.96 0.75 7.32
N GLU A 306 20.94 -0.59 7.24
CA GLU A 306 19.97 -1.43 7.97
C GLU A 306 20.02 -1.16 9.49
N GLN A 307 21.23 -1.09 10.05
CA GLN A 307 21.41 -0.84 11.49
C GLN A 307 20.98 0.59 11.88
N GLN A 308 21.27 1.58 11.04
CA GLN A 308 20.84 2.95 11.26
C GLN A 308 19.31 3.08 11.22
N LEU A 309 18.64 2.43 10.26
CA LEU A 309 17.17 2.41 10.17
C LEU A 309 16.55 1.70 11.37
N LYS A 310 17.12 0.58 11.81
CA LYS A 310 16.69 -0.13 13.02
C LYS A 310 16.87 0.68 14.31
N TYR A 311 17.95 1.46 14.40
CA TYR A 311 18.14 2.38 15.52
C TYR A 311 17.02 3.44 15.56
N ARG A 312 16.68 4.06 14.40
CA ARG A 312 15.59 5.03 14.31
C ARG A 312 14.21 4.40 14.58
N GLU A 313 13.98 3.17 14.12
CA GLU A 313 12.79 2.40 14.47
C GLU A 313 12.59 2.31 15.99
N ASN A 314 13.66 1.97 16.72
CA ASN A 314 13.61 1.86 18.18
C ASN A 314 13.36 3.22 18.85
N GLN A 315 13.97 4.31 18.36
CA GLN A 315 13.69 5.66 18.86
C GLN A 315 12.20 6.03 18.72
N TYR A 316 11.58 5.72 17.55
CA TYR A 316 10.15 5.97 17.35
C TYR A 316 9.27 5.07 18.23
N LYS A 317 9.69 3.83 18.52
CA LYS A 317 8.99 2.97 19.49
C LYS A 317 9.01 3.55 20.90
N GLU A 318 10.16 4.06 21.35
CA GLU A 318 10.32 4.72 22.66
C GLU A 318 9.49 6.01 22.73
N ALA A 319 9.44 6.77 21.65
CA ALA A 319 8.61 7.96 21.51
C ALA A 319 7.10 7.64 21.34
N LYS A 320 6.70 6.35 21.29
CA LYS A 320 5.35 5.86 21.06
C LYS A 320 4.76 6.24 19.70
N ASP A 321 5.57 6.66 18.73
CA ASP A 321 5.17 6.84 17.33
C ASP A 321 5.26 5.50 16.59
N LEU A 322 4.27 4.64 16.84
CA LEU A 322 4.24 3.29 16.27
C LEU A 322 4.05 3.30 14.74
N ALA A 323 3.48 4.37 14.19
CA ALA A 323 3.28 4.50 12.75
C ALA A 323 4.61 4.69 12.02
N LYS A 324 5.46 5.63 12.51
CA LYS A 324 6.82 5.82 11.98
C LYS A 324 7.72 4.62 12.28
N ALA A 325 7.64 4.05 13.47
CA ALA A 325 8.41 2.84 13.80
C ALA A 325 8.19 1.72 12.78
N LYS A 326 6.94 1.47 12.39
CA LYS A 326 6.60 0.46 11.37
C LYS A 326 7.08 0.83 9.97
N GLU A 327 7.04 2.09 9.60
CA GLU A 327 7.58 2.59 8.34
C GLU A 327 9.09 2.28 8.26
N TYR A 328 9.85 2.62 9.30
CA TYR A 328 11.29 2.34 9.37
C TYR A 328 11.61 0.84 9.43
N ALA A 329 10.75 0.02 10.05
CA ALA A 329 10.92 -1.44 10.09
C ALA A 329 10.77 -2.12 8.71
N GLN A 330 10.01 -1.55 7.79
CA GLN A 330 9.69 -2.18 6.51
C GLN A 330 10.50 -1.62 5.35
N ILE A 331 10.95 -0.36 5.42
CA ILE A 331 11.52 0.35 4.28
C ILE A 331 12.77 -0.31 3.71
N TYR A 332 13.65 -0.84 4.57
CA TYR A 332 14.87 -1.52 4.13
C TYR A 332 14.53 -2.72 3.23
N ARG A 333 13.64 -3.59 3.71
CA ARG A 333 13.21 -4.77 2.94
C ARG A 333 12.57 -4.39 1.61
N ILE A 334 11.74 -3.34 1.60
CA ILE A 334 11.08 -2.89 0.37
C ILE A 334 12.10 -2.44 -0.68
N VAL A 335 13.10 -1.67 -0.27
CA VAL A 335 14.18 -1.24 -1.19
C VAL A 335 14.98 -2.43 -1.68
N MET A 336 15.33 -3.38 -0.79
CA MET A 336 16.05 -4.59 -1.19
C MET A 336 15.23 -5.45 -2.17
N ASP A 337 13.92 -5.63 -1.92
CA ASP A 337 13.02 -6.36 -2.83
C ASP A 337 12.94 -5.70 -4.24
N ILE A 338 13.01 -4.36 -4.31
CA ILE A 338 13.06 -3.65 -5.59
C ILE A 338 14.38 -3.89 -6.30
N LEU A 339 15.51 -3.78 -5.59
CA LEU A 339 16.83 -4.04 -6.14
C LEU A 339 16.96 -5.48 -6.65
N ASP A 340 16.45 -6.46 -5.90
CA ASP A 340 16.41 -7.86 -6.30
C ASP A 340 15.56 -8.08 -7.57
N LYS A 341 14.40 -7.42 -7.67
CA LYS A 341 13.57 -7.46 -8.87
C LYS A 341 14.30 -6.86 -10.08
N MET A 342 14.96 -5.72 -9.92
CA MET A 342 15.75 -5.11 -10.98
C MET A 342 16.87 -6.04 -11.46
N ALA A 343 17.61 -6.63 -10.52
CA ALA A 343 18.68 -7.58 -10.84
C ALA A 343 18.17 -8.87 -11.49
N THR A 344 16.96 -9.32 -11.14
CA THR A 344 16.37 -10.55 -11.66
C THR A 344 15.73 -10.34 -13.04
N LEU A 345 14.98 -9.26 -13.22
CA LEU A 345 14.20 -9.02 -14.45
C LEU A 345 14.99 -8.31 -15.54
N LEU A 346 15.89 -7.42 -15.17
CA LEU A 346 16.63 -6.54 -16.08
C LEU A 346 18.15 -6.73 -15.96
N GLY A 347 18.61 -7.73 -15.19
CA GLY A 347 20.00 -7.86 -14.77
C GLY A 347 21.05 -7.88 -15.90
N ASP A 348 20.70 -8.42 -17.05
CA ASP A 348 21.61 -8.54 -18.20
C ASP A 348 21.52 -7.34 -19.17
N GLU A 349 20.55 -6.43 -18.94
CA GLU A 349 20.41 -5.20 -19.72
C GLU A 349 21.51 -4.20 -19.37
N VAL A 350 21.90 -3.40 -20.36
CA VAL A 350 22.86 -2.29 -20.19
C VAL A 350 22.08 -0.99 -20.18
N MET A 351 22.22 -0.23 -19.11
CA MET A 351 21.56 1.05 -18.92
C MET A 351 22.58 2.11 -18.51
N ASP A 352 22.36 3.36 -18.92
CA ASP A 352 23.05 4.47 -18.31
C ASP A 352 22.46 4.82 -16.94
N ILE A 353 23.14 5.69 -16.19
CA ILE A 353 22.73 6.03 -14.81
C ILE A 353 21.36 6.69 -14.77
N SER A 354 21.01 7.51 -15.77
CA SER A 354 19.73 8.21 -15.83
C SER A 354 18.57 7.22 -16.08
N GLU A 355 18.78 6.26 -16.99
CA GLU A 355 17.83 5.18 -17.25
C GLU A 355 17.66 4.29 -16.01
N TYR A 356 18.78 3.91 -15.37
CA TYR A 356 18.75 3.13 -14.13
C TYR A 356 17.98 3.84 -13.01
N ALA A 357 18.23 5.13 -12.80
CA ALA A 357 17.55 5.94 -11.79
C ALA A 357 16.04 6.03 -12.06
N LYS A 358 15.61 6.19 -13.33
CA LYS A 358 14.17 6.21 -13.70
C LYS A 358 13.47 4.88 -13.44
N VAL A 359 14.14 3.75 -13.75
CA VAL A 359 13.58 2.42 -13.47
C VAL A 359 13.43 2.19 -11.98
N LEU A 360 14.45 2.58 -11.20
CA LEU A 360 14.41 2.49 -9.74
C LEU A 360 13.30 3.38 -9.15
N GLU A 361 13.12 4.60 -9.67
CA GLU A 361 12.05 5.50 -9.24
C GLU A 361 10.66 4.92 -9.51
N ALA A 362 10.44 4.33 -10.69
CA ALA A 362 9.20 3.62 -10.99
C ALA A 362 8.95 2.45 -10.01
N GLY A 363 10.02 1.77 -9.56
CA GLY A 363 9.96 0.77 -8.50
C GLY A 363 9.53 1.35 -7.17
N PHE A 364 10.05 2.51 -6.78
CA PHE A 364 9.67 3.23 -5.57
C PHE A 364 8.22 3.72 -5.61
N GLU A 365 7.76 4.25 -6.75
CA GLU A 365 6.36 4.68 -6.95
C GLU A 365 5.36 3.52 -6.82
N ALA A 366 5.74 2.34 -7.31
CA ALA A 366 4.92 1.14 -7.22
C ALA A 366 4.90 0.52 -5.81
N ALA A 367 5.87 0.85 -4.96
CA ALA A 367 6.01 0.28 -3.63
C ALA A 367 5.07 0.94 -2.61
N LYS A 368 4.44 0.12 -1.78
CA LYS A 368 3.49 0.57 -0.76
C LYS A 368 3.80 -0.09 0.57
N VAL A 369 3.70 0.68 1.65
CA VAL A 369 3.80 0.16 3.03
C VAL A 369 2.41 -0.06 3.59
N GLY A 370 2.13 -1.29 4.02
CA GLY A 370 0.91 -1.61 4.77
C GLY A 370 1.04 -1.18 6.23
N VAL A 371 0.03 -0.50 6.75
CA VAL A 371 -0.06 -0.13 8.17
C VAL A 371 -0.86 -1.21 8.90
N ILE A 372 -0.45 -1.60 10.11
CA ILE A 372 -1.17 -2.55 10.97
C ILE A 372 -1.74 -1.79 12.17
N PRO A 373 -2.96 -2.08 12.65
CA PRO A 373 -3.56 -1.41 13.79
C PRO A 373 -2.66 -1.40 15.03
N GLY A 374 -2.54 -0.24 15.68
CA GLY A 374 -1.74 -0.06 16.88
C GLY A 374 -2.45 -0.42 18.19
N GLY A 375 -3.76 -0.68 18.16
CA GLY A 375 -4.59 -0.96 19.34
C GLY A 375 -5.83 -1.77 18.99
N TYR A 376 -6.46 -2.36 20.02
CA TYR A 376 -7.66 -3.19 19.86
C TYR A 376 -8.98 -2.40 19.94
N ASP A 377 -8.98 -1.20 20.54
CA ASP A 377 -10.17 -0.36 20.71
C ASP A 377 -9.99 0.94 19.95
N CYS A 378 -10.20 0.88 18.65
CA CYS A 378 -10.10 2.02 17.73
C CYS A 378 -11.12 1.91 16.62
N VAL A 379 -11.51 3.06 16.06
CA VAL A 379 -12.37 3.13 14.87
C VAL A 379 -11.58 2.66 13.65
N MET A 380 -12.14 1.72 12.90
CA MET A 380 -11.58 1.27 11.63
C MET A 380 -11.98 2.23 10.52
N ILE A 381 -11.01 2.78 9.78
CA ILE A 381 -11.26 3.70 8.66
C ILE A 381 -10.53 3.17 7.44
N GLY A 382 -11.25 2.95 6.32
CA GLY A 382 -10.60 2.35 5.17
C GLY A 382 -11.39 2.34 3.87
N ASP A 383 -10.86 1.58 2.92
CA ASP A 383 -11.42 1.44 1.57
C ASP A 383 -12.48 0.33 1.52
N ILE A 384 -13.59 0.58 0.84
CA ILE A 384 -14.74 -0.34 0.76
C ILE A 384 -14.38 -1.71 0.14
N GLU A 385 -13.39 -1.76 -0.77
CA GLU A 385 -12.99 -2.98 -1.45
C GLU A 385 -11.94 -3.79 -0.66
N ARG A 386 -11.12 -3.09 0.14
CA ARG A 386 -9.93 -3.67 0.77
C ARG A 386 -10.10 -3.94 2.25
N THR A 387 -10.77 -3.02 2.96
CA THR A 387 -10.83 -3.08 4.43
C THR A 387 -11.75 -4.20 4.89
N ARG A 388 -11.22 -5.06 5.74
CA ARG A 388 -12.00 -6.14 6.37
C ARG A 388 -12.66 -5.61 7.62
N LEU A 389 -13.98 -5.72 7.66
CA LEU A 389 -14.79 -5.33 8.80
C LEU A 389 -15.16 -6.56 9.60
N ASP A 390 -14.93 -6.53 10.91
CA ASP A 390 -15.25 -7.61 11.84
C ASP A 390 -15.99 -7.05 13.06
N ASP A 391 -17.12 -7.64 13.42
CA ASP A 391 -17.95 -7.28 14.58
C ASP A 391 -18.34 -5.78 14.69
N ILE A 392 -18.50 -5.10 13.56
CA ILE A 392 -18.92 -3.69 13.52
C ILE A 392 -20.40 -3.56 13.81
N LYS A 393 -20.77 -2.63 14.71
CA LYS A 393 -22.15 -2.32 15.06
C LYS A 393 -22.69 -1.08 14.36
N VAL A 394 -21.84 -0.11 14.07
CA VAL A 394 -22.20 1.13 13.39
C VAL A 394 -21.21 1.38 12.25
N LEU A 395 -21.74 1.46 11.04
CA LEU A 395 -20.97 1.69 9.82
C LEU A 395 -21.31 3.04 9.21
N PHE A 396 -20.31 3.87 9.00
CA PHE A 396 -20.41 5.09 8.20
C PHE A 396 -19.84 4.83 6.81
N ILE A 397 -20.65 5.02 5.77
CA ILE A 397 -20.21 4.99 4.39
C ILE A 397 -20.16 6.43 3.90
N VAL A 398 -18.97 6.96 3.69
CA VAL A 398 -18.76 8.36 3.28
C VAL A 398 -18.40 8.45 1.80
N GLY A 399 -18.78 9.58 1.17
CA GLY A 399 -18.54 9.80 -0.25
C GLY A 399 -19.41 8.93 -1.18
N VAL A 400 -20.65 8.63 -0.77
CA VAL A 400 -21.61 7.89 -1.61
C VAL A 400 -22.16 8.81 -2.70
N ASN A 401 -21.28 9.20 -3.63
CA ASN A 401 -21.62 10.05 -4.77
C ASN A 401 -21.40 9.31 -6.08
N ASP A 402 -22.10 9.76 -7.13
CA ASP A 402 -21.90 9.21 -8.48
C ASP A 402 -20.44 9.31 -8.92
N GLY A 403 -19.90 8.20 -9.41
CA GLY A 403 -18.51 8.10 -9.81
C GLY A 403 -17.52 7.77 -8.67
N ILE A 404 -17.92 7.79 -7.40
CA ILE A 404 -17.14 7.40 -6.23
C ILE A 404 -17.62 6.06 -5.68
N VAL A 405 -18.94 5.90 -5.48
CA VAL A 405 -19.56 4.62 -5.11
C VAL A 405 -20.87 4.48 -5.90
N PRO A 406 -20.93 3.66 -6.94
CA PRO A 406 -19.84 2.87 -7.54
C PRO A 406 -18.83 3.74 -8.33
N LYS A 407 -17.57 3.33 -8.30
CA LYS A 407 -16.45 4.01 -8.97
C LYS A 407 -16.63 3.98 -10.48
N SER A 408 -16.70 5.13 -11.14
CA SER A 408 -16.66 5.22 -12.59
C SER A 408 -15.24 5.57 -13.03
N ASP A 409 -14.54 4.64 -13.64
CA ASP A 409 -13.23 4.91 -14.25
C ASP A 409 -13.42 5.19 -15.74
N ASN A 410 -13.56 6.45 -16.09
CA ASN A 410 -13.66 6.91 -17.48
C ASN A 410 -12.30 7.05 -18.19
N ARG A 411 -11.20 6.62 -17.54
CA ARG A 411 -9.89 6.63 -18.20
C ARG A 411 -9.86 5.51 -19.22
N GLY A 412 -10.03 5.86 -20.49
CA GLY A 412 -9.81 4.94 -21.60
C GLY A 412 -8.38 4.40 -21.52
N GLY A 413 -8.24 3.10 -21.33
CA GLY A 413 -6.93 2.44 -21.40
C GLY A 413 -6.42 2.42 -22.85
N ILE A 414 -5.14 2.12 -23.04
CA ILE A 414 -4.52 1.93 -24.37
C ILE A 414 -5.24 0.82 -25.14
N ILE A 415 -5.78 -0.18 -24.43
CA ILE A 415 -6.50 -1.32 -25.01
C ILE A 415 -7.99 -1.05 -24.93
N SER A 416 -8.65 -1.04 -26.09
CA SER A 416 -10.10 -0.88 -26.21
C SER A 416 -10.89 -2.08 -25.68
N GLN A 417 -12.19 -1.90 -25.46
CA GLN A 417 -13.09 -2.98 -25.00
C GLN A 417 -13.11 -4.18 -25.99
N LEU A 418 -13.13 -3.90 -27.30
CA LEU A 418 -13.13 -4.96 -28.33
C LEU A 418 -11.82 -5.75 -28.34
N GLU A 419 -10.68 -5.07 -28.17
CA GLU A 419 -9.37 -5.74 -28.06
C GLU A 419 -9.29 -6.60 -26.78
N ARG A 420 -9.87 -6.15 -25.67
CA ARG A 420 -9.96 -6.94 -24.43
C ARG A 420 -10.79 -8.21 -24.62
N GLU A 421 -11.91 -8.13 -25.30
CA GLU A 421 -12.76 -9.29 -25.63
C GLU A 421 -12.02 -10.29 -26.53
N GLU A 422 -11.24 -9.79 -27.48
CA GLU A 422 -10.42 -10.64 -28.35
C GLU A 422 -9.27 -11.31 -27.61
N LEU A 423 -8.60 -10.59 -26.70
CA LEU A 423 -7.57 -11.14 -25.83
C LEU A 423 -8.14 -12.20 -24.88
N ALA A 424 -9.33 -11.96 -24.33
CA ALA A 424 -10.01 -12.94 -23.46
C ALA A 424 -10.34 -14.25 -24.21
N LYS A 425 -10.74 -14.19 -25.49
CA LYS A 425 -10.93 -15.39 -26.34
C LYS A 425 -9.63 -16.18 -26.52
N ASN A 426 -8.50 -15.50 -26.48
CA ASN A 426 -7.16 -16.10 -26.56
C ASN A 426 -6.58 -16.46 -25.17
N HIS A 427 -7.42 -16.59 -24.15
CA HIS A 427 -7.06 -16.92 -22.77
C HIS A 427 -6.13 -15.92 -22.09
N MET A 428 -6.10 -14.66 -22.55
CA MET A 428 -5.41 -13.57 -21.89
C MET A 428 -6.39 -12.74 -21.07
N GLU A 429 -6.50 -13.03 -19.79
CA GLU A 429 -7.34 -12.24 -18.88
C GLU A 429 -6.62 -10.95 -18.48
N LEU A 430 -7.29 -9.81 -18.73
CA LEU A 430 -6.88 -8.48 -18.31
C LEU A 430 -7.64 -8.05 -17.05
N ALA A 431 -7.20 -6.93 -16.43
CA ALA A 431 -7.92 -6.32 -15.33
C ALA A 431 -9.39 -6.01 -15.70
N PRO A 432 -10.34 -6.04 -14.75
CA PRO A 432 -11.75 -5.80 -15.00
C PRO A 432 -12.02 -4.49 -15.74
N THR A 433 -13.00 -4.50 -16.65
CA THR A 433 -13.47 -3.32 -17.37
C THR A 433 -14.16 -2.34 -16.44
N ALA A 434 -14.37 -1.09 -16.85
CA ALA A 434 -15.13 -0.11 -16.07
C ALA A 434 -16.53 -0.61 -15.72
N ARG A 435 -17.21 -1.31 -16.65
CA ARG A 435 -18.53 -1.91 -16.41
C ARG A 435 -18.49 -3.02 -15.36
N GLU A 436 -17.52 -3.92 -15.45
CA GLU A 436 -17.36 -5.02 -14.48
C GLU A 436 -17.03 -4.48 -13.09
N ARG A 437 -16.24 -3.41 -12.98
CA ARG A 437 -15.93 -2.76 -11.69
C ARG A 437 -17.18 -2.24 -10.98
N VAL A 438 -18.16 -1.69 -11.70
CA VAL A 438 -19.43 -1.27 -11.09
C VAL A 438 -20.13 -2.45 -10.42
N PHE A 439 -20.18 -3.62 -11.08
CA PHE A 439 -20.79 -4.83 -10.49
C PHE A 439 -19.98 -5.36 -9.31
N ILE A 440 -18.65 -5.35 -9.40
CA ILE A 440 -17.75 -5.70 -8.30
C ILE A 440 -18.01 -4.80 -7.09
N GLN A 441 -18.18 -3.50 -7.28
CA GLN A 441 -18.45 -2.60 -6.16
C GLN A 441 -19.84 -2.78 -5.54
N ARG A 442 -20.87 -3.15 -6.33
CA ARG A 442 -22.15 -3.57 -5.76
C ARG A 442 -22.00 -4.76 -4.82
N PHE A 443 -21.18 -5.72 -5.19
CA PHE A 443 -20.86 -6.85 -4.33
C PHE A 443 -20.20 -6.39 -3.03
N TYR A 444 -19.15 -5.57 -3.09
CA TYR A 444 -18.48 -5.05 -1.89
C TYR A 444 -19.44 -4.24 -0.99
N LEU A 445 -20.28 -3.40 -1.57
CA LEU A 445 -21.27 -2.65 -0.80
C LEU A 445 -22.33 -3.56 -0.15
N SER A 446 -22.65 -4.70 -0.78
CA SER A 446 -23.60 -5.69 -0.21
C SER A 446 -23.01 -6.49 0.93
N ILE A 447 -21.70 -6.70 0.97
CA ILE A 447 -21.04 -7.48 2.03
C ILE A 447 -20.49 -6.62 3.19
N ALA A 448 -20.33 -5.29 2.97
CA ALA A 448 -19.95 -4.34 4.02
C ALA A 448 -21.06 -4.15 5.04
#